data_5b3920feb266a33e38d99f60726e0e7e
#
_entry.id   5b3920feb266a33e38d99f60726e0e7e
#
_cell.length_a   1.000
_cell.length_b   1.000
_cell.length_c   1.000
_cell.angle_alpha   90.00
_cell.angle_beta   90.00
_cell.angle_gamma   90.00
#
_symmetry.space_group_name_H-M   'P 1'
#
loop_
_entity.id
_entity.type
_entity.pdbx_description
1 polymer ?
#
loop_
_entity_poly.entity_id
_entity_poly.type
_entity_poly.pdbx_seq_one_letter_code
_entity_poly.pdbx_strand_id
1 'polypeptide(L)'
;MKVAFVSLGCAKNLVNTEQMMALVRSAGHEITAQPEGADAAVLNTCGFIDSAKSEAIQNILELAELKKEGKLGKLLVTGCLSQRYQDELMEELPEVDGVMGTGSYTEIVPALEELMAGGTPHRFGDIDHTEEDGARIPATPSYTAYLKIAEGCDHRCAFCIIPKLRGRYRSRTMESLLAEAKPLADAGVKELIVIAQDITRYGIDLYHKRMLGELLTELCKLPFHWIRLHYLYPDDLDDALIDVIAREPKVLNYIDIPLQHINDGILKRMCRRSTKAEILALLAKLRDRLPGLVLRTSLICGLPGEGKAEFEELCEFLREARIERAGIFQFSPEEGTPAAEMGDQVDAATAERRVELVVELQSRVMDAFNGERLGECLEVLCEGFDAEMGCYVGRTYADSPDVDGKVYFTAGGLVPAGAFVWVRITGTSDGDLTGEIEE
;
A
#
# COMPACT_ATOMS: atom_id res chain seq x y z
N MET A 1 5.28 -0.44 30.95
CA MET A 1 5.55 -1.67 30.18
C MET A 1 6.36 -1.33 28.95
N LYS A 2 7.11 -2.30 28.43
CA LYS A 2 7.85 -2.23 27.18
C LYS A 2 7.06 -2.98 26.10
N VAL A 3 6.67 -2.32 25.05
CA VAL A 3 5.76 -2.86 24.00
C VAL A 3 6.48 -2.90 22.67
N ALA A 4 6.51 -4.08 22.03
CA ALA A 4 6.99 -4.25 20.67
C ALA A 4 5.84 -4.14 19.68
N PHE A 5 6.10 -3.57 18.51
CA PHE A 5 5.12 -3.50 17.40
C PHE A 5 5.69 -4.19 16.18
N VAL A 6 4.89 -5.07 15.58
CA VAL A 6 5.14 -5.69 14.29
C VAL A 6 3.97 -5.34 13.37
N SER A 7 4.25 -4.74 12.21
CA SER A 7 3.22 -4.32 11.26
C SER A 7 3.39 -5.09 9.95
N LEU A 8 2.36 -5.84 9.59
CA LEU A 8 2.31 -6.61 8.34
C LEU A 8 1.32 -5.99 7.36
N GLY A 9 1.50 -6.32 6.10
CA GLY A 9 0.57 -5.98 5.03
C GLY A 9 0.81 -4.57 4.45
N CYS A 10 -0.24 -3.77 4.34
CA CYS A 10 -0.21 -2.55 3.54
C CYS A 10 0.09 -1.27 4.34
N ALA A 11 0.41 -0.19 3.65
CA ALA A 11 0.66 1.13 4.25
C ALA A 11 -0.50 1.65 5.14
N LYS A 12 -1.77 1.24 4.88
CA LYS A 12 -2.89 1.60 5.76
C LYS A 12 -2.78 0.95 7.14
N ASN A 13 -2.33 -0.31 7.19
CA ASN A 13 -2.01 -0.99 8.45
C ASN A 13 -0.84 -0.31 9.17
N LEU A 14 0.20 0.06 8.43
CA LEU A 14 1.36 0.75 9.00
C LEU A 14 0.95 2.06 9.68
N VAL A 15 0.13 2.90 9.03
CA VAL A 15 -0.38 4.15 9.63
C VAL A 15 -1.17 3.86 10.92
N ASN A 16 -2.00 2.81 10.96
CA ASN A 16 -2.68 2.42 12.21
C ASN A 16 -1.69 1.98 13.29
N THR A 17 -0.63 1.25 12.93
CA THR A 17 0.44 0.88 13.87
C THR A 17 1.13 2.12 14.44
N GLU A 18 1.48 3.09 13.61
CA GLU A 18 2.10 4.37 14.01
C GLU A 18 1.23 5.17 14.97
N GLN A 19 -0.10 5.15 14.76
CA GLN A 19 -1.08 5.75 15.68
C GLN A 19 -1.14 5.00 17.02
N MET A 20 -1.20 3.67 17.01
CA MET A 20 -1.14 2.84 18.22
C MET A 20 0.15 3.08 19.02
N MET A 21 1.29 3.17 18.33
CA MET A 21 2.58 3.50 18.96
C MET A 21 2.52 4.87 19.66
N ALA A 22 1.93 5.87 19.05
CA ALA A 22 1.80 7.19 19.65
C ALA A 22 0.90 7.18 20.91
N LEU A 23 -0.21 6.44 20.88
CA LEU A 23 -1.10 6.28 22.04
C LEU A 23 -0.37 5.57 23.19
N VAL A 24 0.34 4.48 22.90
CA VAL A 24 1.10 3.72 23.90
C VAL A 24 2.21 4.57 24.53
N ARG A 25 2.95 5.34 23.73
CA ARG A 25 3.97 6.28 24.24
C ARG A 25 3.36 7.36 25.10
N SER A 26 2.21 7.94 24.68
CA SER A 26 1.52 9.00 25.41
C SER A 26 1.00 8.52 26.77
N ALA A 27 0.67 7.23 26.89
CA ALA A 27 0.32 6.58 28.16
C ALA A 27 1.54 6.28 29.05
N GLY A 28 2.75 6.69 28.67
CA GLY A 28 3.97 6.52 29.45
C GLY A 28 4.65 5.17 29.30
N HIS A 29 4.35 4.42 28.25
CA HIS A 29 4.97 3.13 27.97
C HIS A 29 6.16 3.27 27.01
N GLU A 30 7.11 2.34 27.08
CA GLU A 30 8.27 2.26 26.21
C GLU A 30 7.93 1.47 24.94
N ILE A 31 8.38 1.95 23.77
CA ILE A 31 8.26 1.25 22.50
C ILE A 31 9.60 0.66 22.11
N THR A 32 9.60 -0.58 21.65
CA THR A 32 10.79 -1.27 21.15
C THR A 32 10.53 -1.85 19.76
N ALA A 33 11.60 -1.93 18.96
CA ALA A 33 11.55 -2.61 17.67
C ALA A 33 11.73 -4.12 17.79
N GLN A 34 12.27 -4.61 18.93
CA GLN A 34 12.56 -6.03 19.12
C GLN A 34 11.53 -6.65 20.08
N PRO A 35 10.85 -7.74 19.68
CA PRO A 35 9.94 -8.48 20.55
C PRO A 35 10.63 -9.15 21.74
N GLU A 36 11.91 -9.55 21.58
CA GLU A 36 12.66 -10.16 22.67
C GLU A 36 12.90 -9.16 23.81
N GLY A 37 12.49 -9.55 25.00
CA GLY A 37 12.58 -8.73 26.21
C GLY A 37 11.46 -7.68 26.34
N ALA A 38 10.42 -7.76 25.50
CA ALA A 38 9.23 -6.95 25.65
C ALA A 38 8.21 -7.58 26.62
N ASP A 39 7.49 -6.72 27.36
CA ASP A 39 6.37 -7.16 28.21
C ASP A 39 5.19 -7.63 27.35
N ALA A 40 4.96 -6.98 26.20
CA ALA A 40 3.94 -7.36 25.21
C ALA A 40 4.42 -7.07 23.80
N ALA A 41 3.96 -7.90 22.82
CA ALA A 41 4.05 -7.62 21.41
C ALA A 41 2.65 -7.37 20.85
N VAL A 42 2.53 -6.34 20.01
CA VAL A 42 1.34 -6.03 19.21
C VAL A 42 1.64 -6.34 17.75
N LEU A 43 0.96 -7.35 17.22
CA LEU A 43 1.07 -7.75 15.81
C LEU A 43 -0.12 -7.22 15.02
N ASN A 44 0.11 -6.24 14.16
CA ASN A 44 -0.92 -5.72 13.25
C ASN A 44 -0.88 -6.50 11.93
N THR A 45 -1.94 -7.24 11.66
CA THR A 45 -1.99 -8.30 10.65
C THR A 45 -2.73 -7.90 9.38
N CYS A 46 -2.37 -8.52 8.26
CA CYS A 46 -3.13 -8.52 7.02
C CYS A 46 -4.01 -9.78 6.92
N GLY A 47 -5.21 -9.62 6.37
CA GLY A 47 -6.16 -10.72 6.16
C GLY A 47 -6.85 -10.62 4.80
N PHE A 48 -6.18 -9.99 3.82
CA PHE A 48 -6.78 -9.66 2.53
C PHE A 48 -6.74 -10.81 1.53
N ILE A 49 -5.60 -11.51 1.41
CA ILE A 49 -5.40 -12.66 0.52
C ILE A 49 -4.68 -13.79 1.27
N ASP A 50 -4.77 -15.03 0.75
CA ASP A 50 -4.23 -16.22 1.42
C ASP A 50 -2.75 -16.11 1.77
N SER A 51 -1.91 -15.58 0.87
CA SER A 51 -0.49 -15.39 1.15
C SER A 51 -0.23 -14.45 2.33
N ALA A 52 -0.99 -13.37 2.45
CA ALA A 52 -0.88 -12.43 3.56
C ALA A 52 -1.43 -13.01 4.87
N LYS A 53 -2.43 -13.90 4.81
CA LYS A 53 -2.91 -14.67 5.98
C LYS A 53 -1.83 -15.62 6.46
N SER A 54 -1.20 -16.36 5.54
CA SER A 54 -0.11 -17.29 5.85
C SER A 54 1.08 -16.57 6.49
N GLU A 55 1.48 -15.42 5.97
CA GLU A 55 2.51 -14.57 6.57
C GLU A 55 2.13 -14.14 7.99
N ALA A 56 0.90 -13.70 8.20
CA ALA A 56 0.43 -13.28 9.53
C ALA A 56 0.44 -14.43 10.52
N ILE A 57 -0.05 -15.63 10.14
CA ILE A 57 -0.04 -16.82 10.99
C ILE A 57 1.40 -17.23 11.33
N GLN A 58 2.30 -17.21 10.35
CA GLN A 58 3.72 -17.52 10.58
C GLN A 58 4.34 -16.58 11.61
N ASN A 59 4.10 -15.28 11.52
CA ASN A 59 4.58 -14.30 12.50
C ASN A 59 3.95 -14.50 13.89
N ILE A 60 2.66 -14.89 13.98
CA ILE A 60 2.05 -15.25 15.27
C ILE A 60 2.80 -16.42 15.91
N LEU A 61 3.10 -17.48 15.15
CA LEU A 61 3.79 -18.66 15.64
C LEU A 61 5.24 -18.34 16.07
N GLU A 62 5.95 -17.50 15.33
CA GLU A 62 7.30 -17.04 15.69
C GLU A 62 7.30 -16.26 17.03
N LEU A 63 6.34 -15.35 17.21
CA LEU A 63 6.18 -14.63 18.48
C LEU A 63 5.73 -15.57 19.62
N ALA A 64 4.94 -16.57 19.31
CA ALA A 64 4.53 -17.60 20.27
C ALA A 64 5.74 -18.43 20.78
N GLU A 65 6.71 -18.75 19.92
CA GLU A 65 7.94 -19.41 20.35
C GLU A 65 8.75 -18.53 21.32
N LEU A 66 8.87 -17.22 21.05
CA LEU A 66 9.51 -16.29 21.99
C LEU A 66 8.80 -16.26 23.36
N LYS A 67 7.47 -16.39 23.39
CA LYS A 67 6.72 -16.52 24.65
C LYS A 67 7.06 -17.81 25.38
N LYS A 68 7.10 -18.96 24.70
CA LYS A 68 7.46 -20.27 25.29
C LYS A 68 8.87 -20.26 25.88
N GLU A 69 9.79 -19.55 25.23
CA GLU A 69 11.16 -19.36 25.71
C GLU A 69 11.26 -18.35 26.88
N GLY A 70 10.17 -17.69 27.24
CA GLY A 70 10.14 -16.64 28.25
C GLY A 70 10.82 -15.33 27.85
N LYS A 71 11.04 -15.13 26.56
CA LYS A 71 11.63 -13.91 25.97
C LYS A 71 10.60 -12.83 25.64
N LEU A 72 9.34 -13.19 25.52
CA LEU A 72 8.20 -12.30 25.31
C LEU A 72 7.14 -12.57 26.37
N GLY A 73 6.54 -11.50 26.93
CA GLY A 73 5.51 -11.66 27.96
C GLY A 73 4.15 -12.04 27.39
N LYS A 74 3.57 -11.18 26.56
CA LYS A 74 2.21 -11.31 26.04
C LYS A 74 2.15 -11.02 24.53
N LEU A 75 1.14 -11.60 23.85
CA LEU A 75 0.90 -11.40 22.41
C LEU A 75 -0.53 -10.90 22.18
N LEU A 76 -0.65 -9.68 21.64
CA LEU A 76 -1.90 -9.06 21.19
C LEU A 76 -1.92 -8.98 19.66
N VAL A 77 -2.94 -9.56 19.05
CA VAL A 77 -3.10 -9.53 17.58
C VAL A 77 -4.20 -8.55 17.18
N THR A 78 -3.92 -7.70 16.21
CA THR A 78 -4.88 -6.72 15.67
C THR A 78 -4.85 -6.70 14.14
N GLY A 79 -5.71 -5.89 13.52
CA GLY A 79 -5.72 -5.67 12.08
C GLY A 79 -6.74 -6.51 11.31
N CYS A 80 -6.47 -6.70 10.01
CA CYS A 80 -7.44 -7.29 9.11
C CYS A 80 -7.68 -8.79 9.35
N LEU A 81 -6.67 -9.55 9.77
CA LEU A 81 -6.83 -10.98 10.06
C LEU A 81 -7.74 -11.16 11.28
N SER A 82 -7.44 -10.46 12.38
CA SER A 82 -8.26 -10.55 13.58
C SER A 82 -9.68 -10.02 13.34
N GLN A 83 -9.84 -8.94 12.57
CA GLN A 83 -11.18 -8.46 12.18
C GLN A 83 -11.98 -9.51 11.39
N ARG A 84 -11.30 -10.31 10.59
CA ARG A 84 -11.93 -11.31 9.74
C ARG A 84 -12.39 -12.55 10.52
N TYR A 85 -11.55 -13.06 11.42
CA TYR A 85 -11.74 -14.35 12.08
C TYR A 85 -12.11 -14.26 13.57
N GLN A 86 -11.98 -13.08 14.19
CA GLN A 86 -12.43 -12.79 15.55
C GLN A 86 -12.15 -13.93 16.56
N ASP A 87 -13.21 -14.60 17.05
CA ASP A 87 -13.11 -15.68 18.05
C ASP A 87 -12.31 -16.88 17.53
N GLU A 88 -12.53 -17.25 16.25
CA GLU A 88 -11.87 -18.38 15.60
C GLU A 88 -10.35 -18.26 15.65
N LEU A 89 -9.80 -17.03 15.53
CA LEU A 89 -8.36 -16.80 15.61
C LEU A 89 -7.78 -17.23 16.98
N MET A 90 -8.49 -17.00 18.08
CA MET A 90 -8.05 -17.39 19.42
C MET A 90 -8.30 -18.88 19.69
N GLU A 91 -9.34 -19.47 19.08
CA GLU A 91 -9.61 -20.89 19.19
C GLU A 91 -8.54 -21.73 18.48
N GLU A 92 -8.12 -21.31 17.28
CA GLU A 92 -7.11 -22.02 16.47
C GLU A 92 -5.66 -21.68 16.88
N LEU A 93 -5.42 -20.51 17.49
CA LEU A 93 -4.12 -20.03 17.92
C LEU A 93 -4.14 -19.65 19.42
N PRO A 94 -4.17 -20.66 20.33
CA PRO A 94 -4.28 -20.43 21.77
C PRO A 94 -3.07 -19.70 22.40
N GLU A 95 -2.00 -19.51 21.65
CA GLU A 95 -0.85 -18.72 22.05
C GLU A 95 -1.12 -17.21 22.07
N VAL A 96 -2.17 -16.75 21.36
CA VAL A 96 -2.60 -15.35 21.34
C VAL A 96 -3.30 -15.02 22.66
N ASP A 97 -2.87 -13.97 23.34
CA ASP A 97 -3.43 -13.57 24.64
C ASP A 97 -4.59 -12.57 24.51
N GLY A 98 -4.78 -11.97 23.35
CA GLY A 98 -5.89 -11.05 23.09
C GLY A 98 -5.98 -10.62 21.63
N VAL A 99 -7.16 -10.18 21.22
CA VAL A 99 -7.46 -9.79 19.83
C VAL A 99 -8.18 -8.45 19.76
N MET A 100 -7.88 -7.68 18.70
CA MET A 100 -8.56 -6.42 18.41
C MET A 100 -8.86 -6.32 16.91
N GLY A 101 -10.03 -5.78 16.58
CA GLY A 101 -10.42 -5.49 15.21
C GLY A 101 -9.88 -4.17 14.68
N THR A 102 -10.13 -3.93 13.40
CA THR A 102 -9.72 -2.70 12.68
C THR A 102 -10.45 -1.45 13.17
N GLY A 103 -11.64 -1.60 13.75
CA GLY A 103 -12.42 -0.49 14.35
C GLY A 103 -12.05 -0.16 15.80
N SER A 104 -11.08 -0.85 16.39
CA SER A 104 -10.75 -0.71 17.83
C SER A 104 -9.30 -0.32 18.11
N TYR A 105 -8.49 0.01 17.10
CA TYR A 105 -7.06 0.25 17.31
C TYR A 105 -6.77 1.44 18.27
N THR A 106 -7.70 2.38 18.41
CA THR A 106 -7.60 3.49 19.38
C THR A 106 -7.72 3.02 20.83
N GLU A 107 -8.26 1.80 21.07
CA GLU A 107 -8.38 1.19 22.40
C GLU A 107 -7.14 0.39 22.80
N ILE A 108 -6.01 0.56 22.10
CA ILE A 108 -4.77 -0.23 22.32
C ILE A 108 -4.25 -0.13 23.76
N VAL A 109 -4.32 1.05 24.38
CA VAL A 109 -3.81 1.24 25.75
C VAL A 109 -4.63 0.46 26.77
N PRO A 110 -5.97 0.62 26.88
CA PRO A 110 -6.78 -0.19 27.78
C PRO A 110 -6.72 -1.69 27.47
N ALA A 111 -6.54 -2.10 26.19
CA ALA A 111 -6.36 -3.51 25.87
C ALA A 111 -5.02 -4.07 26.43
N LEU A 112 -3.93 -3.32 26.30
CA LEU A 112 -2.64 -3.73 26.88
C LEU A 112 -2.66 -3.75 28.40
N GLU A 113 -3.32 -2.81 29.05
CA GLU A 113 -3.47 -2.78 30.52
C GLU A 113 -4.27 -3.98 31.03
N GLU A 114 -5.39 -4.32 30.35
CA GLU A 114 -6.19 -5.52 30.63
C GLU A 114 -5.35 -6.79 30.47
N LEU A 115 -4.60 -6.87 29.37
CA LEU A 115 -3.72 -7.99 29.06
C LEU A 115 -2.66 -8.22 30.15
N MET A 116 -2.03 -7.14 30.61
CA MET A 116 -1.01 -7.20 31.68
C MET A 116 -1.61 -7.51 33.06
N ALA A 117 -2.88 -7.19 33.28
CA ALA A 117 -3.62 -7.60 34.47
C ALA A 117 -4.06 -9.09 34.45
N GLY A 118 -3.76 -9.82 33.38
CA GLY A 118 -4.13 -11.24 33.21
C GLY A 118 -5.51 -11.45 32.59
N GLY A 119 -6.12 -10.40 32.05
CA GLY A 119 -7.33 -10.48 31.24
C GLY A 119 -7.03 -10.89 29.79
N THR A 120 -8.10 -11.11 29.03
CA THR A 120 -8.03 -11.49 27.61
C THR A 120 -8.83 -10.46 26.80
N PRO A 121 -8.19 -9.36 26.36
CA PRO A 121 -8.88 -8.32 25.60
C PRO A 121 -9.44 -8.89 24.29
N HIS A 122 -10.73 -8.61 24.06
CA HIS A 122 -11.48 -9.01 22.89
C HIS A 122 -12.28 -7.77 22.43
N ARG A 123 -11.73 -7.00 21.46
CA ARG A 123 -12.26 -5.68 21.11
C ARG A 123 -12.54 -5.56 19.63
N PHE A 124 -13.82 -5.56 19.26
CA PHE A 124 -14.30 -5.40 17.90
C PHE A 124 -15.35 -4.27 17.85
N GLY A 125 -14.85 -3.04 17.75
CA GLY A 125 -15.70 -1.86 17.61
C GLY A 125 -16.32 -1.73 16.22
N ASP A 126 -17.13 -0.68 16.08
CA ASP A 126 -17.77 -0.37 14.80
C ASP A 126 -16.73 0.02 13.75
N ILE A 127 -16.62 -0.80 12.69
CA ILE A 127 -15.72 -0.54 11.56
C ILE A 127 -16.15 0.66 10.71
N ASP A 128 -17.38 1.14 10.88
CA ASP A 128 -17.89 2.35 10.24
C ASP A 128 -17.68 3.62 11.09
N HIS A 129 -17.06 3.48 12.26
CA HIS A 129 -16.69 4.63 13.09
C HIS A 129 -15.63 5.48 12.40
N THR A 130 -15.80 6.82 12.46
CA THR A 130 -14.77 7.74 11.97
C THR A 130 -13.63 7.75 12.97
N GLU A 131 -12.43 7.46 12.50
CA GLU A 131 -11.23 7.48 13.33
C GLU A 131 -10.98 8.90 13.87
N GLU A 132 -10.63 8.97 15.14
CA GLU A 132 -10.19 10.23 15.73
C GLU A 132 -8.80 10.59 15.18
N ASP A 133 -8.61 11.90 14.97
CA ASP A 133 -7.33 12.44 14.56
C ASP A 133 -6.34 12.35 15.71
N GLY A 134 -5.22 11.68 15.48
CA GLY A 134 -4.23 11.43 16.51
C GLY A 134 -2.80 11.68 16.04
N ALA A 135 -1.93 11.95 17.00
CA ALA A 135 -0.49 11.92 16.75
C ALA A 135 -0.08 10.52 16.32
N ARG A 136 0.99 10.42 15.53
CA ARG A 136 1.61 9.14 15.18
C ARG A 136 3.13 9.21 15.33
N ILE A 137 3.74 8.05 15.45
CA ILE A 137 5.19 7.87 15.44
C ILE A 137 5.54 7.20 14.13
N PRO A 138 6.11 7.93 13.15
CA PRO A 138 6.48 7.34 11.87
C PRO A 138 7.43 6.15 12.05
N ALA A 139 7.10 5.05 11.39
CA ALA A 139 7.92 3.83 11.33
C ALA A 139 8.61 3.69 9.96
N THR A 140 8.30 4.57 9.02
CA THR A 140 9.01 4.72 7.75
C THR A 140 10.36 5.40 7.93
N PRO A 141 11.29 5.28 6.96
CA PRO A 141 12.48 6.12 6.93
C PRO A 141 12.13 7.60 7.03
N SER A 142 13.01 8.39 7.67
CA SER A 142 12.72 9.80 8.02
C SER A 142 12.41 10.72 6.83
N TYR A 143 12.74 10.29 5.62
CA TYR A 143 12.51 11.03 4.38
C TYR A 143 11.20 10.68 3.66
N THR A 144 10.47 9.63 4.08
CA THR A 144 9.20 9.19 3.46
C THR A 144 8.13 9.02 4.52
N ALA A 145 6.89 9.43 4.22
CA ALA A 145 5.75 9.18 5.08
C ALA A 145 4.48 8.92 4.26
N TYR A 146 3.60 8.07 4.79
CA TYR A 146 2.26 7.87 4.23
C TYR A 146 1.27 8.85 4.87
N LEU A 147 0.33 9.38 4.10
CA LEU A 147 -0.82 10.14 4.58
C LEU A 147 -2.10 9.39 4.21
N LYS A 148 -2.73 8.77 5.19
CA LYS A 148 -4.01 8.06 5.01
C LYS A 148 -5.15 9.09 5.06
N ILE A 149 -5.77 9.37 3.90
CA ILE A 149 -6.78 10.43 3.75
C ILE A 149 -8.22 9.95 3.95
N ALA A 150 -8.44 8.64 3.84
CA ALA A 150 -9.73 7.99 4.06
C ALA A 150 -9.55 6.53 4.49
N GLU A 151 -10.62 5.92 4.99
CA GLU A 151 -10.69 4.50 5.36
C GLU A 151 -11.96 3.88 4.79
N GLY A 152 -11.91 2.56 4.48
CA GLY A 152 -13.05 1.82 3.95
C GLY A 152 -13.28 2.01 2.45
N CYS A 153 -14.26 1.28 1.88
CA CYS A 153 -14.53 1.30 0.44
C CYS A 153 -15.96 0.90 0.12
N ASP A 154 -16.61 1.64 -0.79
CA ASP A 154 -17.99 1.38 -1.25
C ASP A 154 -18.06 0.75 -2.65
N HIS A 155 -16.93 0.41 -3.28
CA HIS A 155 -16.93 -0.10 -4.66
C HIS A 155 -17.54 -1.50 -4.84
N ARG A 156 -17.56 -2.33 -3.80
CA ARG A 156 -18.15 -3.68 -3.81
C ARG A 156 -17.63 -4.58 -4.94
N CYS A 157 -16.33 -4.46 -5.29
CA CYS A 157 -15.72 -5.38 -6.24
C CYS A 157 -15.93 -6.83 -5.80
N ALA A 158 -16.34 -7.72 -6.72
CA ALA A 158 -16.78 -9.06 -6.38
C ALA A 158 -15.71 -9.93 -5.70
N PHE A 159 -14.44 -9.65 -5.95
CA PHE A 159 -13.28 -10.35 -5.37
C PHE A 159 -12.77 -9.74 -4.04
N CYS A 160 -13.36 -8.63 -3.57
CA CYS A 160 -12.75 -7.82 -2.52
C CYS A 160 -13.49 -7.96 -1.18
N ILE A 161 -12.74 -8.28 -0.13
CA ILE A 161 -13.24 -8.41 1.24
C ILE A 161 -13.16 -7.09 2.04
N ILE A 162 -12.52 -6.04 1.52
CA ILE A 162 -12.26 -4.78 2.22
C ILE A 162 -13.53 -4.15 2.85
N PRO A 163 -14.70 -4.09 2.20
CA PRO A 163 -15.88 -3.53 2.83
C PRO A 163 -16.29 -4.23 4.13
N LYS A 164 -15.98 -5.53 4.26
CA LYS A 164 -16.23 -6.30 5.49
C LYS A 164 -15.17 -6.11 6.56
N LEU A 165 -13.95 -5.74 6.16
CA LEU A 165 -12.82 -5.58 7.07
C LEU A 165 -12.61 -4.14 7.53
N ARG A 166 -12.94 -3.15 6.67
CA ARG A 166 -12.64 -1.73 6.88
C ARG A 166 -13.88 -0.83 6.80
N GLY A 167 -15.07 -1.42 6.56
CA GLY A 167 -16.33 -0.71 6.52
C GLY A 167 -16.52 0.18 5.29
N ARG A 168 -17.47 1.11 5.43
CA ARG A 168 -17.81 2.08 4.40
C ARG A 168 -16.70 3.11 4.22
N TYR A 169 -16.72 3.75 3.05
CA TYR A 169 -15.80 4.84 2.74
C TYR A 169 -16.02 6.04 3.68
N ARG A 170 -14.97 6.48 4.36
CA ARG A 170 -14.97 7.60 5.30
C ARG A 170 -13.73 8.46 5.07
N SER A 171 -13.95 9.71 4.67
CA SER A 171 -12.89 10.70 4.51
C SER A 171 -12.51 11.34 5.84
N ARG A 172 -11.25 11.65 6.02
CA ARG A 172 -10.80 12.56 7.09
C ARG A 172 -11.00 14.01 6.66
N THR A 173 -11.17 14.91 7.62
CA THR A 173 -11.30 16.33 7.30
C THR A 173 -9.99 16.90 6.74
N MET A 174 -10.09 17.91 5.87
CA MET A 174 -8.90 18.55 5.32
C MET A 174 -8.02 19.17 6.39
N GLU A 175 -8.64 19.78 7.39
CA GLU A 175 -7.97 20.39 8.53
C GLU A 175 -7.14 19.37 9.31
N SER A 176 -7.69 18.19 9.56
CA SER A 176 -7.00 17.09 10.21
C SER A 176 -5.79 16.61 9.40
N LEU A 177 -5.98 16.41 8.10
CA LEU A 177 -4.91 15.95 7.21
C LEU A 177 -3.77 16.97 7.14
N LEU A 178 -4.07 18.25 7.08
CA LEU A 178 -3.05 19.31 7.08
C LEU A 178 -2.36 19.44 8.43
N ALA A 179 -3.10 19.25 9.53
CA ALA A 179 -2.53 19.23 10.88
C ALA A 179 -1.57 18.05 11.08
N GLU A 180 -1.80 16.91 10.43
CA GLU A 180 -0.88 15.76 10.42
C GLU A 180 0.29 15.95 9.45
N ALA A 181 0.03 16.47 8.24
CA ALA A 181 1.06 16.62 7.21
C ALA A 181 2.12 17.68 7.58
N LYS A 182 1.72 18.76 8.26
CA LYS A 182 2.64 19.84 8.62
C LYS A 182 3.78 19.39 9.54
N PRO A 183 3.58 18.69 10.67
CA PRO A 183 4.68 18.14 11.47
C PRO A 183 5.61 17.19 10.71
N LEU A 184 5.08 16.38 9.79
CA LEU A 184 5.90 15.51 8.94
C LEU A 184 6.83 16.33 8.03
N ALA A 185 6.30 17.38 7.41
CA ALA A 185 7.07 18.29 6.59
C ALA A 185 8.13 19.06 7.40
N ASP A 186 7.75 19.56 8.59
CA ASP A 186 8.65 20.27 9.51
C ASP A 186 9.77 19.34 10.04
N ALA A 187 9.50 18.03 10.16
CA ALA A 187 10.48 17.01 10.52
C ALA A 187 11.42 16.63 9.38
N GLY A 188 11.22 17.14 8.16
CA GLY A 188 12.10 16.95 7.02
C GLY A 188 11.73 15.80 6.09
N VAL A 189 10.51 15.25 6.19
CA VAL A 189 9.99 14.29 5.21
C VAL A 189 10.06 14.90 3.81
N LYS A 190 10.63 14.15 2.87
CA LYS A 190 10.84 14.56 1.48
C LYS A 190 9.73 14.08 0.56
N GLU A 191 9.32 12.83 0.72
CA GLU A 191 8.25 12.21 -0.06
C GLU A 191 7.03 11.94 0.82
N LEU A 192 5.89 12.54 0.46
CA LEU A 192 4.59 12.24 1.05
C LEU A 192 3.79 11.34 0.11
N ILE A 193 3.36 10.18 0.60
CA ILE A 193 2.57 9.22 -0.18
C ILE A 193 1.13 9.26 0.31
N VAL A 194 0.23 9.74 -0.54
CA VAL A 194 -1.20 9.85 -0.23
C VAL A 194 -1.89 8.53 -0.51
N ILE A 195 -2.55 7.97 0.50
CA ILE A 195 -3.17 6.64 0.45
C ILE A 195 -4.59 6.63 1.01
N ALA A 196 -5.41 5.73 0.46
CA ALA A 196 -6.66 5.20 0.99
C ALA A 196 -6.92 3.86 0.29
N GLN A 197 -8.12 3.29 0.41
CA GLN A 197 -8.55 2.21 -0.46
C GLN A 197 -8.91 2.73 -1.87
N ASP A 198 -9.32 3.99 -1.94
CA ASP A 198 -9.53 4.78 -3.15
C ASP A 198 -9.39 6.26 -2.79
N ILE A 199 -8.34 6.92 -3.28
CA ILE A 199 -8.12 8.35 -2.99
C ILE A 199 -8.97 9.27 -3.87
N THR A 200 -9.44 8.81 -5.04
CA THR A 200 -10.20 9.64 -5.99
C THR A 200 -11.55 10.09 -5.44
N ARG A 201 -12.10 9.35 -4.48
CA ARG A 201 -13.36 9.66 -3.83
C ARG A 201 -13.25 10.57 -2.62
N TYR A 202 -12.05 11.01 -2.27
CA TYR A 202 -11.84 11.84 -1.09
C TYR A 202 -12.81 13.03 -1.04
N GLY A 203 -13.50 13.17 0.08
CA GLY A 203 -14.41 14.26 0.39
C GLY A 203 -15.87 14.05 -0.03
N ILE A 204 -16.19 13.01 -0.82
CA ILE A 204 -17.55 12.81 -1.34
C ILE A 204 -18.59 12.57 -0.23
N ASP A 205 -18.20 11.93 0.84
CA ASP A 205 -19.01 11.66 2.04
C ASP A 205 -19.13 12.88 2.95
N LEU A 206 -18.04 13.63 3.17
CA LEU A 206 -17.98 14.78 4.06
C LEU A 206 -18.45 16.08 3.42
N TYR A 207 -18.00 16.35 2.19
CA TYR A 207 -18.19 17.65 1.51
C TYR A 207 -19.16 17.56 0.35
N HIS A 208 -19.73 16.37 0.08
CA HIS A 208 -20.62 16.07 -1.04
C HIS A 208 -20.04 16.42 -2.42
N LYS A 209 -18.72 16.47 -2.52
CA LYS A 209 -17.93 16.64 -3.74
C LYS A 209 -16.55 16.01 -3.58
N ARG A 210 -15.91 15.71 -4.71
CA ARG A 210 -14.52 15.27 -4.71
C ARG A 210 -13.61 16.42 -4.33
N MET A 211 -12.71 16.18 -3.36
CA MET A 211 -11.85 17.20 -2.77
C MET A 211 -10.35 16.87 -2.90
N LEU A 212 -10.00 15.81 -3.63
CA LEU A 212 -8.59 15.41 -3.75
C LEU A 212 -7.74 16.51 -4.40
N GLY A 213 -8.25 17.16 -5.44
CA GLY A 213 -7.53 18.25 -6.10
C GLY A 213 -7.23 19.42 -5.18
N GLU A 214 -8.22 19.84 -4.38
CA GLU A 214 -8.05 20.89 -3.37
C GLU A 214 -7.07 20.48 -2.28
N LEU A 215 -7.16 19.24 -1.79
CA LEU A 215 -6.21 18.70 -0.81
C LEU A 215 -4.78 18.70 -1.35
N LEU A 216 -4.55 18.25 -2.58
CA LEU A 216 -3.22 18.25 -3.20
C LEU A 216 -2.66 19.66 -3.33
N THR A 217 -3.50 20.63 -3.72
CA THR A 217 -3.08 22.04 -3.79
C THR A 217 -2.64 22.58 -2.43
N GLU A 218 -3.33 22.22 -1.33
CA GLU A 218 -2.92 22.61 0.02
C GLU A 218 -1.64 21.88 0.47
N LEU A 219 -1.52 20.58 0.22
CA LEU A 219 -0.32 19.81 0.54
C LEU A 219 0.92 20.31 -0.21
N CYS A 220 0.78 20.78 -1.46
CA CYS A 220 1.87 21.36 -2.24
C CYS A 220 2.44 22.66 -1.66
N LYS A 221 1.72 23.35 -0.75
CA LYS A 221 2.24 24.52 -0.04
C LYS A 221 3.24 24.13 1.07
N LEU A 222 3.22 22.88 1.51
CA LEU A 222 4.16 22.36 2.50
C LEU A 222 5.51 22.01 1.85
N PRO A 223 6.62 21.95 2.60
CA PRO A 223 7.97 21.76 2.04
C PRO A 223 8.32 20.33 1.65
N PHE A 224 7.32 19.52 1.26
CA PHE A 224 7.60 18.24 0.61
C PHE A 224 8.28 18.47 -0.75
N HIS A 225 9.15 17.55 -1.15
CA HIS A 225 9.74 17.54 -2.47
C HIS A 225 8.86 16.76 -3.45
N TRP A 226 8.41 15.57 -3.05
CA TRP A 226 7.52 14.70 -3.80
C TRP A 226 6.20 14.44 -3.07
N ILE A 227 5.11 14.42 -3.81
CA ILE A 227 3.79 13.94 -3.38
C ILE A 227 3.37 12.84 -4.35
N ARG A 228 3.34 11.61 -3.88
CA ARG A 228 2.96 10.42 -4.66
C ARG A 228 1.53 10.02 -4.35
N LEU A 229 0.81 9.54 -5.38
CA LEU A 229 -0.59 9.13 -5.29
C LEU A 229 -0.71 7.62 -5.50
N HIS A 230 -1.35 6.92 -4.56
CA HIS A 230 -1.64 5.50 -4.68
C HIS A 230 -3.15 5.24 -4.65
N TYR A 231 -3.58 4.21 -5.39
CA TYR A 231 -4.96 3.72 -5.42
C TYR A 231 -5.97 4.71 -5.98
N LEU A 232 -5.73 5.15 -7.22
CA LEU A 232 -6.71 5.94 -7.96
C LEU A 232 -7.68 5.00 -8.70
N TYR A 233 -8.97 5.25 -8.56
CA TYR A 233 -9.97 4.45 -9.26
C TYR A 233 -10.27 5.07 -10.65
N PRO A 234 -10.28 4.28 -11.76
CA PRO A 234 -10.35 4.85 -13.11
C PRO A 234 -11.62 5.66 -13.38
N ASP A 235 -12.77 5.21 -12.82
CA ASP A 235 -14.07 5.86 -13.05
C ASP A 235 -14.18 7.25 -12.43
N ASP A 236 -13.39 7.51 -11.40
CA ASP A 236 -13.48 8.71 -10.59
C ASP A 236 -12.31 9.70 -10.83
N LEU A 237 -11.42 9.39 -11.79
CA LEU A 237 -10.30 10.24 -12.21
C LEU A 237 -10.75 11.20 -13.31
N ASP A 238 -11.25 12.37 -12.91
CA ASP A 238 -11.82 13.37 -13.80
C ASP A 238 -10.79 14.39 -14.31
N ASP A 239 -11.21 15.21 -15.30
CA ASP A 239 -10.35 16.23 -15.93
C ASP A 239 -9.84 17.26 -14.93
N ALA A 240 -10.64 17.63 -13.92
CA ALA A 240 -10.26 18.61 -12.92
C ALA A 240 -9.10 18.09 -12.05
N LEU A 241 -9.11 16.81 -11.67
CA LEU A 241 -8.03 16.20 -10.93
C LEU A 241 -6.76 16.06 -11.80
N ILE A 242 -6.91 15.66 -13.06
CA ILE A 242 -5.78 15.58 -14.02
C ILE A 242 -5.13 16.97 -14.19
N ASP A 243 -5.93 18.05 -14.28
CA ASP A 243 -5.42 19.42 -14.34
C ASP A 243 -4.62 19.82 -13.10
N VAL A 244 -5.05 19.41 -11.93
CA VAL A 244 -4.31 19.67 -10.69
C VAL A 244 -2.99 18.92 -10.72
N ILE A 245 -2.97 17.63 -11.04
CA ILE A 245 -1.76 16.82 -11.13
C ILE A 245 -0.76 17.44 -12.13
N ALA A 246 -1.24 17.85 -13.31
CA ALA A 246 -0.40 18.49 -14.33
C ALA A 246 0.18 19.84 -13.91
N ARG A 247 -0.54 20.60 -13.08
CA ARG A 247 -0.16 21.94 -12.64
C ARG A 247 0.77 21.96 -11.44
N GLU A 248 0.62 21.00 -10.53
CA GLU A 248 1.34 20.97 -9.26
C GLU A 248 2.66 20.18 -9.39
N PRO A 249 3.82 20.82 -9.49
CA PRO A 249 5.08 20.16 -9.83
C PRO A 249 5.60 19.18 -8.76
N LYS A 250 5.07 19.25 -7.54
CA LYS A 250 5.41 18.31 -6.46
C LYS A 250 4.61 17.02 -6.56
N VAL A 251 3.45 17.04 -7.23
CA VAL A 251 2.67 15.83 -7.48
C VAL A 251 3.31 15.07 -8.62
N LEU A 252 3.76 13.85 -8.32
CA LEU A 252 4.50 13.05 -9.30
C LEU A 252 3.59 12.59 -10.44
N ASN A 253 4.11 12.61 -11.66
CA ASN A 253 3.47 12.00 -12.83
C ASN A 253 3.58 10.46 -12.76
N TYR A 254 3.24 9.91 -11.62
CA TYR A 254 3.15 8.49 -11.30
C TYR A 254 1.72 8.21 -10.86
N ILE A 255 0.99 7.43 -11.65
CA ILE A 255 -0.44 7.20 -11.46
C ILE A 255 -0.70 5.70 -11.26
N ASP A 256 -1.06 5.32 -10.04
CA ASP A 256 -1.39 3.95 -9.66
C ASP A 256 -2.91 3.71 -9.81
N ILE A 257 -3.28 2.99 -10.88
CA ILE A 257 -4.67 2.67 -11.23
C ILE A 257 -4.85 1.14 -11.24
N PRO A 258 -5.44 0.53 -10.21
CA PRO A 258 -5.67 -0.92 -10.17
C PRO A 258 -6.82 -1.31 -11.13
N LEU A 259 -6.49 -1.65 -12.37
CA LEU A 259 -7.44 -2.05 -13.41
C LEU A 259 -8.04 -3.43 -13.16
N GLN A 260 -7.26 -4.35 -12.63
CA GLN A 260 -7.56 -5.74 -12.31
C GLN A 260 -7.70 -6.65 -13.53
N HIS A 261 -8.39 -6.23 -14.58
CA HIS A 261 -8.53 -6.89 -15.86
C HIS A 261 -8.86 -5.87 -16.95
N ILE A 262 -8.98 -6.30 -18.23
CA ILE A 262 -9.36 -5.42 -19.36
C ILE A 262 -10.59 -5.92 -20.12
N ASN A 263 -10.92 -7.21 -20.06
CA ASN A 263 -12.08 -7.76 -20.76
C ASN A 263 -13.38 -7.27 -20.12
N ASP A 264 -14.31 -6.72 -20.93
CA ASP A 264 -15.57 -6.15 -20.44
C ASP A 264 -16.46 -7.15 -19.71
N GLY A 265 -16.45 -8.43 -20.13
CA GLY A 265 -17.20 -9.52 -19.49
C GLY A 265 -16.69 -9.78 -18.07
N ILE A 266 -15.37 -9.88 -17.91
CA ILE A 266 -14.71 -10.08 -16.62
C ILE A 266 -14.88 -8.86 -15.73
N LEU A 267 -14.64 -7.64 -16.23
CA LEU A 267 -14.83 -6.40 -15.49
C LEU A 267 -16.26 -6.30 -14.94
N LYS A 268 -17.26 -6.55 -15.76
CA LYS A 268 -18.67 -6.54 -15.35
C LYS A 268 -18.96 -7.58 -14.28
N ARG A 269 -18.45 -8.82 -14.41
CA ARG A 269 -18.59 -9.89 -13.40
C ARG A 269 -17.96 -9.51 -12.08
N MET A 270 -16.84 -8.82 -12.12
CA MET A 270 -16.11 -8.34 -10.94
C MET A 270 -16.68 -7.03 -10.39
N CYS A 271 -17.85 -6.59 -10.85
CA CYS A 271 -18.50 -5.34 -10.43
C CYS A 271 -17.62 -4.10 -10.66
N ARG A 272 -16.75 -4.15 -11.68
CA ARG A 272 -16.02 -2.97 -12.17
C ARG A 272 -16.92 -2.19 -13.14
N ARG A 273 -16.87 -0.87 -13.06
CA ARG A 273 -17.78 -0.01 -13.83
C ARG A 273 -17.23 0.34 -15.19
N SER A 274 -15.91 0.59 -15.28
CA SER A 274 -15.25 0.97 -16.53
C SER A 274 -15.24 -0.18 -17.54
N THR A 275 -15.46 0.17 -18.80
CA THR A 275 -15.25 -0.71 -19.95
C THR A 275 -13.81 -0.60 -20.46
N LYS A 276 -13.38 -1.57 -21.28
CA LYS A 276 -12.09 -1.52 -22.01
C LYS A 276 -11.92 -0.20 -22.76
N ALA A 277 -12.97 0.23 -23.48
CA ALA A 277 -12.92 1.47 -24.28
C ALA A 277 -12.69 2.71 -23.40
N GLU A 278 -13.37 2.80 -22.27
CA GLU A 278 -13.20 3.90 -21.30
C GLU A 278 -11.82 3.88 -20.65
N ILE A 279 -11.31 2.71 -20.28
CA ILE A 279 -9.95 2.54 -19.74
C ILE A 279 -8.92 3.03 -20.76
N LEU A 280 -8.97 2.54 -22.00
CA LEU A 280 -8.02 2.96 -23.04
C LEU A 280 -8.09 4.47 -23.33
N ALA A 281 -9.29 5.05 -23.36
CA ALA A 281 -9.47 6.50 -23.52
C ALA A 281 -8.86 7.28 -22.33
N LEU A 282 -9.03 6.80 -21.11
CA LEU A 282 -8.43 7.40 -19.92
C LEU A 282 -6.90 7.34 -19.98
N LEU A 283 -6.32 6.17 -20.29
CA LEU A 283 -4.86 6.01 -20.37
C LEU A 283 -4.27 6.91 -21.47
N ALA A 284 -4.92 7.02 -22.63
CA ALA A 284 -4.50 7.92 -23.70
C ALA A 284 -4.55 9.40 -23.27
N LYS A 285 -5.63 9.81 -22.58
CA LYS A 285 -5.77 11.15 -22.01
C LYS A 285 -4.68 11.47 -20.99
N LEU A 286 -4.37 10.54 -20.09
CA LEU A 286 -3.33 10.72 -19.09
C LEU A 286 -1.96 10.90 -19.74
N ARG A 287 -1.62 10.10 -20.76
CA ARG A 287 -0.36 10.24 -21.51
C ARG A 287 -0.24 11.56 -22.26
N ASP A 288 -1.35 12.06 -22.81
CA ASP A 288 -1.40 13.37 -23.49
C ASP A 288 -1.21 14.54 -22.52
N ARG A 289 -1.80 14.43 -21.31
CA ARG A 289 -1.85 15.53 -20.34
C ARG A 289 -0.69 15.59 -19.37
N LEU A 290 -0.01 14.46 -19.12
CA LEU A 290 1.04 14.30 -18.10
C LEU A 290 2.35 13.86 -18.78
N PRO A 291 3.24 14.80 -19.14
CA PRO A 291 4.55 14.47 -19.73
C PRO A 291 5.38 13.60 -18.79
N GLY A 292 6.01 12.55 -19.32
CA GLY A 292 6.81 11.62 -18.52
C GLY A 292 5.96 10.75 -17.56
N LEU A 293 4.67 10.59 -17.86
CA LEU A 293 3.78 9.76 -17.05
C LEU A 293 4.31 8.33 -16.90
N VAL A 294 4.30 7.84 -15.68
CA VAL A 294 4.47 6.43 -15.33
C VAL A 294 3.13 5.89 -14.84
N LEU A 295 2.61 4.92 -15.55
CA LEU A 295 1.40 4.20 -15.15
C LEU A 295 1.79 2.96 -14.34
N ARG A 296 1.13 2.79 -13.20
CA ARG A 296 1.15 1.58 -12.42
C ARG A 296 -0.23 0.95 -12.37
N THR A 297 -0.30 -0.37 -12.43
CA THR A 297 -1.55 -1.11 -12.29
C THR A 297 -1.38 -2.37 -11.46
N SER A 298 -2.51 -2.93 -11.04
CA SER A 298 -2.61 -4.30 -10.52
C SER A 298 -3.52 -5.08 -11.45
N LEU A 299 -3.11 -6.29 -11.81
CA LEU A 299 -3.88 -7.21 -12.65
C LEU A 299 -4.05 -8.54 -11.94
N ILE A 300 -5.20 -9.18 -12.15
CA ILE A 300 -5.54 -10.47 -11.55
C ILE A 300 -5.77 -11.47 -12.68
N CYS A 301 -5.06 -12.58 -12.65
CA CYS A 301 -5.25 -13.71 -13.56
C CYS A 301 -6.02 -14.83 -12.85
N GLY A 302 -6.84 -15.55 -13.60
CA GLY A 302 -7.62 -16.66 -13.06
C GLY A 302 -8.93 -16.26 -12.41
N LEU A 303 -9.47 -15.08 -12.73
CA LEU A 303 -10.80 -14.66 -12.26
C LEU A 303 -11.90 -15.60 -12.76
N PRO A 304 -12.98 -15.82 -12.00
CA PRO A 304 -14.10 -16.66 -12.43
C PRO A 304 -14.63 -16.24 -13.80
N GLY A 305 -14.69 -17.21 -14.73
CA GLY A 305 -15.09 -16.99 -16.12
C GLY A 305 -14.02 -16.47 -17.05
N GLU A 306 -12.78 -16.30 -16.59
CA GLU A 306 -11.64 -15.99 -17.46
C GLU A 306 -11.27 -17.21 -18.29
N GLY A 307 -11.79 -17.27 -19.51
CA GLY A 307 -11.40 -18.27 -20.49
C GLY A 307 -10.11 -17.90 -21.23
N LYS A 308 -9.83 -18.66 -22.29
CA LYS A 308 -8.62 -18.42 -23.12
C LYS A 308 -8.68 -17.07 -23.83
N ALA A 309 -9.85 -16.70 -24.36
CA ALA A 309 -10.02 -15.47 -25.13
C ALA A 309 -9.85 -14.22 -24.24
N GLU A 310 -10.41 -14.25 -23.03
CA GLU A 310 -10.30 -13.16 -22.06
C GLU A 310 -8.86 -12.97 -21.59
N PHE A 311 -8.14 -14.07 -21.38
CA PHE A 311 -6.72 -14.06 -21.04
C PHE A 311 -5.84 -13.53 -22.19
N GLU A 312 -6.09 -13.98 -23.44
CA GLU A 312 -5.38 -13.48 -24.62
C GLU A 312 -5.58 -11.96 -24.79
N GLU A 313 -6.80 -11.48 -24.56
CA GLU A 313 -7.12 -10.03 -24.58
C GLU A 313 -6.33 -9.24 -23.50
N LEU A 314 -6.17 -9.81 -22.30
CA LEU A 314 -5.35 -9.20 -21.25
C LEU A 314 -3.87 -9.11 -21.67
N CYS A 315 -3.34 -10.16 -22.28
CA CYS A 315 -1.97 -10.18 -22.79
C CYS A 315 -1.75 -9.18 -23.93
N GLU A 316 -2.72 -9.04 -24.84
CA GLU A 316 -2.68 -8.06 -25.94
C GLU A 316 -2.72 -6.62 -25.39
N PHE A 317 -3.63 -6.37 -24.47
CA PHE A 317 -3.70 -5.07 -23.78
C PHE A 317 -2.37 -4.66 -23.16
N LEU A 318 -1.68 -5.54 -22.44
CA LEU A 318 -0.38 -5.20 -21.83
C LEU A 318 0.70 -4.84 -22.87
N ARG A 319 0.74 -5.54 -23.99
CA ARG A 319 1.68 -5.23 -25.09
C ARG A 319 1.42 -3.87 -25.72
N GLU A 320 0.12 -3.50 -25.89
CA GLU A 320 -0.30 -2.28 -26.57
C GLU A 320 -0.28 -1.05 -25.65
N ALA A 321 -0.77 -1.20 -24.42
CA ALA A 321 -0.89 -0.09 -23.46
C ALA A 321 0.46 0.33 -22.88
N ARG A 322 1.48 -0.55 -22.92
CA ARG A 322 2.84 -0.28 -22.41
C ARG A 322 2.82 0.35 -21.02
N ILE A 323 2.10 -0.31 -20.08
CA ILE A 323 2.05 0.14 -18.69
C ILE A 323 3.39 -0.14 -18.04
N GLU A 324 4.05 0.89 -17.54
CA GLU A 324 5.45 0.85 -17.08
C GLU A 324 5.64 -0.03 -15.84
N ARG A 325 4.67 -0.03 -14.93
CA ARG A 325 4.72 -0.82 -13.69
C ARG A 325 3.42 -1.61 -13.52
N ALA A 326 3.51 -2.92 -13.30
CA ALA A 326 2.32 -3.72 -13.01
C ALA A 326 2.60 -4.82 -11.98
N GLY A 327 1.78 -4.89 -10.95
CA GLY A 327 1.69 -6.04 -10.06
C GLY A 327 0.73 -7.08 -10.64
N ILE A 328 1.19 -8.31 -10.80
CA ILE A 328 0.38 -9.41 -11.33
C ILE A 328 0.06 -10.38 -10.19
N PHE A 329 -1.21 -10.67 -10.02
CA PHE A 329 -1.70 -11.51 -8.93
C PHE A 329 -2.51 -12.69 -9.46
N GLN A 330 -2.37 -13.83 -8.82
CA GLN A 330 -3.32 -14.92 -9.00
C GLN A 330 -4.61 -14.57 -8.24
N PHE A 331 -5.76 -14.87 -8.83
CA PHE A 331 -7.02 -14.75 -8.12
C PHE A 331 -7.02 -15.65 -6.87
N SER A 332 -7.34 -15.07 -5.73
CA SER A 332 -7.54 -15.77 -4.46
C SER A 332 -9.05 -15.78 -4.16
N PRO A 333 -9.70 -16.95 -4.11
CA PRO A 333 -11.14 -17.07 -3.81
C PRO A 333 -11.38 -16.83 -2.32
N GLU A 334 -11.36 -15.58 -1.90
CA GLU A 334 -11.50 -15.19 -0.49
C GLU A 334 -12.89 -15.46 0.05
N GLU A 335 -12.96 -16.23 1.12
CA GLU A 335 -14.21 -16.57 1.81
C GLU A 335 -15.06 -15.32 2.11
N GLY A 336 -16.36 -15.43 1.84
CA GLY A 336 -17.31 -14.33 2.04
C GLY A 336 -17.28 -13.29 0.94
N THR A 337 -16.55 -13.49 -0.16
CA THR A 337 -16.62 -12.64 -1.36
C THR A 337 -17.53 -13.27 -2.41
N PRO A 338 -18.29 -12.46 -3.18
CA PRO A 338 -19.13 -12.99 -4.26
C PRO A 338 -18.34 -13.81 -5.30
N ALA A 339 -17.10 -13.40 -5.61
CA ALA A 339 -16.28 -14.08 -6.61
C ALA A 339 -15.85 -15.50 -6.18
N ALA A 340 -15.69 -15.74 -4.88
CA ALA A 340 -15.39 -17.08 -4.37
C ALA A 340 -16.57 -18.06 -4.54
N GLU A 341 -17.81 -17.56 -4.57
CA GLU A 341 -19.03 -18.35 -4.71
C GLU A 341 -19.47 -18.54 -6.17
N MET A 342 -18.82 -17.86 -7.12
CA MET A 342 -19.11 -18.01 -8.55
C MET A 342 -18.74 -19.41 -9.02
N GLY A 343 -19.56 -19.99 -9.90
CA GLY A 343 -19.18 -21.16 -10.71
C GLY A 343 -18.04 -20.80 -11.66
N ASP A 344 -17.69 -21.69 -12.56
CA ASP A 344 -16.68 -21.44 -13.60
C ASP A 344 -15.34 -20.85 -13.08
N GLN A 345 -14.91 -21.32 -11.90
CA GLN A 345 -13.59 -21.03 -11.34
C GLN A 345 -12.48 -21.55 -12.28
N VAL A 346 -11.43 -20.78 -12.46
CA VAL A 346 -10.23 -21.23 -13.16
C VAL A 346 -9.43 -22.12 -12.22
N ASP A 347 -8.99 -23.27 -12.69
CA ASP A 347 -8.15 -24.15 -11.87
C ASP A 347 -6.80 -23.48 -11.51
N ALA A 348 -6.27 -23.83 -10.34
CA ALA A 348 -5.09 -23.19 -9.78
C ALA A 348 -3.86 -23.26 -10.69
N ALA A 349 -3.63 -24.41 -11.34
CA ALA A 349 -2.48 -24.59 -12.22
C ALA A 349 -2.58 -23.73 -13.51
N THR A 350 -3.80 -23.56 -14.04
CA THR A 350 -4.04 -22.65 -15.17
C THR A 350 -3.85 -21.20 -14.74
N ALA A 351 -4.35 -20.80 -13.56
CA ALA A 351 -4.19 -19.45 -13.05
C ALA A 351 -2.73 -19.09 -12.78
N GLU A 352 -1.97 -19.98 -12.14
CA GLU A 352 -0.52 -19.85 -11.90
C GLU A 352 0.25 -19.65 -13.21
N ARG A 353 0.01 -20.52 -14.19
CA ARG A 353 0.66 -20.42 -15.51
C ARG A 353 0.32 -19.11 -16.21
N ARG A 354 -0.90 -18.58 -16.06
CA ARG A 354 -1.29 -17.28 -16.61
C ARG A 354 -0.53 -16.15 -15.94
N VAL A 355 -0.36 -16.19 -14.63
CA VAL A 355 0.46 -15.23 -13.88
C VAL A 355 1.88 -15.23 -14.40
N GLU A 356 2.52 -16.40 -14.53
CA GLU A 356 3.89 -16.52 -15.07
C GLU A 356 4.03 -15.86 -16.46
N LEU A 357 3.09 -16.15 -17.37
CA LEU A 357 3.10 -15.57 -18.72
C LEU A 357 2.91 -14.04 -18.71
N VAL A 358 2.03 -13.51 -17.86
CA VAL A 358 1.79 -12.07 -17.76
C VAL A 358 2.97 -11.37 -17.11
N VAL A 359 3.60 -11.99 -16.10
CA VAL A 359 4.84 -11.48 -15.47
C VAL A 359 5.96 -11.39 -16.52
N GLU A 360 6.15 -12.43 -17.35
CA GLU A 360 7.15 -12.41 -18.43
C GLU A 360 6.87 -11.29 -19.45
N LEU A 361 5.60 -11.08 -19.82
CA LEU A 361 5.21 -9.99 -20.71
C LEU A 361 5.49 -8.62 -20.07
N GLN A 362 5.15 -8.46 -18.80
CA GLN A 362 5.38 -7.22 -18.08
C GLN A 362 6.86 -6.90 -17.89
N SER A 363 7.69 -7.91 -17.62
CA SER A 363 9.14 -7.72 -17.56
C SER A 363 9.69 -7.11 -18.87
N ARG A 364 9.22 -7.58 -20.01
CA ARG A 364 9.65 -7.02 -21.31
C ARG A 364 9.23 -5.56 -21.51
N VAL A 365 8.04 -5.17 -21.01
CA VAL A 365 7.58 -3.78 -21.07
C VAL A 365 8.43 -2.90 -20.14
N MET A 366 8.71 -3.39 -18.96
CA MET A 366 9.54 -2.71 -17.96
C MET A 366 11.00 -2.56 -18.46
N ASP A 367 11.58 -3.62 -19.06
CA ASP A 367 12.93 -3.58 -19.62
C ASP A 367 13.03 -2.57 -20.76
N ALA A 368 12.02 -2.50 -21.63
CA ALA A 368 11.96 -1.51 -22.70
C ALA A 368 11.89 -0.08 -22.11
N PHE A 369 11.05 0.14 -21.12
CA PHE A 369 10.93 1.42 -20.44
C PHE A 369 12.24 1.84 -19.74
N ASN A 370 12.88 0.91 -19.03
CA ASN A 370 14.17 1.17 -18.38
C ASN A 370 15.29 1.38 -19.41
N GLY A 371 15.26 0.63 -20.53
CA GLY A 371 16.22 0.79 -21.62
C GLY A 371 16.16 2.16 -22.33
N GLU A 372 14.98 2.77 -22.41
CA GLU A 372 14.80 4.12 -22.95
C GLU A 372 15.49 5.18 -22.09
N ARG A 373 15.80 4.90 -20.81
CA ARG A 373 16.44 5.82 -19.85
C ARG A 373 17.97 5.78 -19.87
N LEU A 374 18.55 4.86 -20.63
CA LEU A 374 20.02 4.78 -20.72
C LEU A 374 20.62 6.10 -21.24
N GLY A 375 21.57 6.63 -20.50
CA GLY A 375 22.21 7.93 -20.78
C GLY A 375 21.43 9.14 -20.26
N GLU A 376 20.20 8.98 -19.75
CA GLU A 376 19.48 10.06 -19.09
C GLU A 376 20.08 10.37 -17.72
N CYS A 377 19.94 11.62 -17.29
CA CYS A 377 20.25 12.03 -15.93
C CYS A 377 18.93 12.17 -15.15
N LEU A 378 18.73 11.33 -14.13
CA LEU A 378 17.51 11.25 -13.36
C LEU A 378 17.71 11.76 -11.94
N GLU A 379 16.71 12.46 -11.40
CA GLU A 379 16.68 12.80 -9.99
C GLU A 379 16.32 11.55 -9.17
N VAL A 380 17.17 11.20 -8.20
CA VAL A 380 17.09 10.02 -7.36
C VAL A 380 17.02 10.41 -5.89
N LEU A 381 16.01 9.95 -5.19
CA LEU A 381 15.95 9.98 -3.72
C LEU A 381 16.84 8.84 -3.18
N CYS A 382 17.97 9.18 -2.59
CA CYS A 382 18.87 8.21 -1.97
C CYS A 382 18.22 7.59 -0.74
N GLU A 383 18.13 6.26 -0.69
CA GLU A 383 17.57 5.50 0.44
C GLU A 383 18.65 4.98 1.39
N GLY A 384 19.90 4.92 0.93
CA GLY A 384 21.04 4.51 1.74
C GLY A 384 22.16 3.90 0.94
N PHE A 385 23.12 3.31 1.67
CA PHE A 385 24.25 2.57 1.11
C PHE A 385 24.08 1.09 1.36
N ASP A 386 24.10 0.32 0.30
CA ASP A 386 24.10 -1.15 0.35
C ASP A 386 25.56 -1.64 0.49
N ALA A 387 25.88 -2.17 1.65
CA ALA A 387 27.23 -2.62 1.95
C ALA A 387 27.62 -3.92 1.24
N GLU A 388 26.63 -4.75 0.86
CA GLU A 388 26.89 -6.00 0.13
C GLU A 388 27.16 -5.72 -1.34
N MET A 389 26.40 -4.81 -1.94
CA MET A 389 26.58 -4.37 -3.32
C MET A 389 27.71 -3.33 -3.48
N GLY A 390 28.08 -2.65 -2.40
CA GLY A 390 29.12 -1.60 -2.41
C GLY A 390 28.70 -0.33 -3.14
N CYS A 391 27.40 -0.03 -3.22
CA CYS A 391 26.85 1.12 -3.92
C CYS A 391 25.69 1.74 -3.14
N TYR A 392 25.27 2.93 -3.55
CA TYR A 392 24.06 3.56 -3.03
C TYR A 392 22.82 2.98 -3.71
N VAL A 393 21.70 2.96 -2.99
CA VAL A 393 20.38 2.59 -3.49
C VAL A 393 19.43 3.76 -3.33
N GLY A 394 18.55 3.93 -4.29
CA GLY A 394 17.53 4.98 -4.26
C GLY A 394 16.40 4.70 -5.24
N ARG A 395 15.51 5.68 -5.40
CA ARG A 395 14.36 5.61 -6.31
C ARG A 395 14.20 6.90 -7.09
N THR A 396 13.67 6.78 -8.30
CA THR A 396 13.20 7.93 -9.07
C THR A 396 11.72 8.22 -8.79
N TYR A 397 11.19 9.26 -9.41
CA TYR A 397 9.75 9.53 -9.39
C TYR A 397 8.92 8.37 -9.96
N ALA A 398 9.53 7.55 -10.82
CA ALA A 398 8.90 6.41 -11.51
C ALA A 398 8.77 5.15 -10.63
N ASP A 399 9.28 5.19 -9.41
CA ASP A 399 9.40 4.02 -8.56
C ASP A 399 8.78 4.27 -7.18
N SER A 400 7.78 3.49 -6.82
CA SER A 400 7.17 3.50 -5.50
C SER A 400 7.97 2.63 -4.54
N PRO A 401 8.10 3.03 -3.24
CA PRO A 401 8.84 2.23 -2.28
C PRO A 401 8.27 0.81 -2.16
N ASP A 402 9.16 -0.16 -2.03
CA ASP A 402 8.91 -1.58 -1.74
C ASP A 402 8.15 -2.38 -2.81
N VAL A 403 7.69 -1.75 -3.89
CA VAL A 403 6.85 -2.41 -4.93
C VAL A 403 7.36 -2.25 -6.35
N ASP A 404 8.20 -1.25 -6.63
CA ASP A 404 8.76 -1.00 -7.96
C ASP A 404 10.30 -1.18 -7.94
N GLY A 405 10.95 -0.85 -9.06
CA GLY A 405 12.40 -0.97 -9.21
C GLY A 405 13.19 0.05 -8.37
N LYS A 406 14.50 -0.12 -8.35
CA LYS A 406 15.46 0.72 -7.65
C LYS A 406 16.50 1.28 -8.62
N VAL A 407 17.23 2.27 -8.13
CA VAL A 407 18.43 2.79 -8.80
C VAL A 407 19.62 2.49 -7.92
N TYR A 408 20.56 1.69 -8.40
CA TYR A 408 21.84 1.44 -7.78
C TYR A 408 22.88 2.37 -8.41
N PHE A 409 23.59 3.16 -7.59
CA PHE A 409 24.52 4.15 -8.15
C PHE A 409 25.78 4.30 -7.32
N THR A 410 26.86 4.72 -7.99
CA THR A 410 28.14 5.05 -7.36
C THR A 410 28.29 6.55 -7.20
N ALA A 411 29.02 6.95 -6.17
CA ALA A 411 29.36 8.35 -5.89
C ALA A 411 30.80 8.47 -5.39
N GLY A 412 31.44 9.59 -5.70
CA GLY A 412 32.80 9.89 -5.24
C GLY A 412 32.90 10.33 -3.77
N GLY A 413 31.74 10.51 -3.09
CA GLY A 413 31.64 10.97 -1.71
C GLY A 413 30.44 10.39 -0.98
N LEU A 414 30.25 10.83 0.27
CA LEU A 414 29.13 10.39 1.10
C LEU A 414 27.81 11.03 0.62
N VAL A 415 26.80 10.18 0.35
CA VAL A 415 25.44 10.59 0.04
C VAL A 415 24.53 10.16 1.22
N PRO A 416 23.96 11.10 1.98
CA PRO A 416 23.08 10.75 3.09
C PRO A 416 21.74 10.22 2.58
N ALA A 417 21.15 9.27 3.32
CA ALA A 417 19.78 8.84 3.08
C ALA A 417 18.80 10.03 3.18
N GLY A 418 17.83 10.10 2.26
CA GLY A 418 16.92 11.23 2.11
C GLY A 418 17.44 12.40 1.27
N ALA A 419 18.67 12.33 0.75
CA ALA A 419 19.17 13.32 -0.20
C ALA A 419 18.64 13.05 -1.62
N PHE A 420 18.34 14.12 -2.35
CA PHE A 420 18.13 14.05 -3.79
C PHE A 420 19.44 14.28 -4.53
N VAL A 421 19.74 13.42 -5.47
CA VAL A 421 20.95 13.47 -6.30
C VAL A 421 20.60 13.24 -7.76
N TRP A 422 21.40 13.79 -8.66
CA TRP A 422 21.27 13.50 -10.07
C TRP A 422 22.15 12.32 -10.44
N VAL A 423 21.57 11.29 -11.05
CA VAL A 423 22.27 10.07 -11.42
C VAL A 423 22.16 9.87 -12.93
N ARG A 424 23.29 9.74 -13.60
CA ARG A 424 23.36 9.35 -15.01
C ARG A 424 23.20 7.84 -15.11
N ILE A 425 22.17 7.40 -15.79
CA ILE A 425 21.83 5.98 -15.94
C ILE A 425 22.81 5.36 -16.95
N THR A 426 23.52 4.32 -16.52
CA THR A 426 24.55 3.64 -17.32
C THR A 426 24.16 2.20 -17.66
N GLY A 427 23.17 1.62 -16.99
CA GLY A 427 22.74 0.25 -17.23
C GLY A 427 21.37 -0.07 -16.63
N THR A 428 20.89 -1.26 -16.94
CA THR A 428 19.66 -1.86 -16.40
C THR A 428 19.93 -3.31 -15.97
N SER A 429 19.33 -3.79 -14.91
CA SER A 429 19.43 -5.18 -14.46
C SER A 429 18.16 -5.58 -13.70
N ASP A 430 17.50 -6.63 -14.16
CA ASP A 430 16.34 -7.26 -13.49
C ASP A 430 15.23 -6.28 -13.04
N GLY A 431 14.94 -5.28 -13.91
CA GLY A 431 13.93 -4.25 -13.63
C GLY A 431 14.46 -3.04 -12.88
N ASP A 432 15.71 -3.06 -12.41
CA ASP A 432 16.39 -1.96 -11.74
C ASP A 432 17.26 -1.14 -12.70
N LEU A 433 17.61 0.06 -12.28
CA LEU A 433 18.55 0.93 -13.00
C LEU A 433 19.90 0.95 -12.28
N THR A 434 20.97 1.12 -13.06
CA THR A 434 22.30 1.37 -12.52
C THR A 434 22.87 2.67 -13.05
N GLY A 435 23.70 3.37 -12.26
CA GLY A 435 24.23 4.67 -12.69
C GLY A 435 25.37 5.20 -11.83
N GLU A 436 25.73 6.42 -12.14
CA GLU A 436 26.76 7.19 -11.44
C GLU A 436 26.24 8.60 -11.14
N ILE A 437 26.57 9.12 -9.96
CA ILE A 437 26.19 10.48 -9.61
C ILE A 437 26.81 11.48 -10.61
N GLU A 438 26.00 12.41 -11.08
CA GLU A 438 26.49 13.51 -11.92
C GLU A 438 26.96 14.64 -11.01
N GLU A 439 28.24 15.11 -11.17
CA GLU A 439 28.87 16.18 -10.38
C GLU A 439 28.34 17.59 -10.73
#